data_b76d998d5db0d422052360576e0b3324
#
_entry.id   b76d998d5db0d422052360576e0b3324
#
_cell.length_a   1.000
_cell.length_b   1.000
_cell.length_c   1.000
_cell.angle_alpha   90.00
_cell.angle_beta   90.00
_cell.angle_gamma   90.00
#
_symmetry.space_group_name_H-M   'P 1'
#
loop_
_entity.id
_entity.type
_entity.pdbx_description
1 polymer ?
#
loop_
_entity_poly.entity_id
_entity_poly.type
_entity_poly.pdbx_seq_one_letter_code
_entity_poly.pdbx_strand_id
1 'polypeptide(L)'
;MIDTMTLLEVLEEQRLRFTDPRVAKEFSRWNKTMQYHFTDTGEYYLIRFVDGEPQPPTREQVEKPDIQYTMDSMTFFAIVRREITGLRAYQQKRVKLKASIPDMMKLQKIDKL
;
A
#
# COMPACT_ATOMS: atom_id res chain seq x y z
N MET A 1 -13.01 -16.18 -5.12
CA MET A 1 -11.68 -16.09 -4.47
C MET A 1 -10.76 -15.23 -5.33
N ILE A 2 -10.01 -14.36 -4.69
CA ILE A 2 -9.05 -13.49 -5.37
C ILE A 2 -7.75 -14.27 -5.57
N ASP A 3 -7.25 -14.34 -6.79
CA ASP A 3 -6.00 -15.02 -7.08
C ASP A 3 -4.79 -14.06 -7.06
N THR A 4 -3.58 -14.61 -7.12
CA THR A 4 -2.34 -13.86 -7.08
C THR A 4 -2.22 -12.88 -8.24
N MET A 5 -2.67 -13.25 -9.44
CA MET A 5 -2.62 -12.38 -10.63
C MET A 5 -3.45 -11.13 -10.41
N THR A 6 -4.69 -11.31 -9.91
CA THR A 6 -5.60 -10.17 -9.65
C THR A 6 -5.01 -9.26 -8.58
N LEU A 7 -4.47 -9.83 -7.49
CA LEU A 7 -3.84 -9.02 -6.44
C LEU A 7 -2.65 -8.24 -6.96
N LEU A 8 -1.80 -8.86 -7.78
CA LEU A 8 -0.66 -8.16 -8.35
C LEU A 8 -1.07 -7.03 -9.29
N GLU A 9 -2.15 -7.23 -10.07
CA GLU A 9 -2.68 -6.18 -10.94
C GLU A 9 -3.15 -4.98 -10.14
N VAL A 10 -3.90 -5.20 -9.06
CA VAL A 10 -4.41 -4.10 -8.23
C VAL A 10 -3.28 -3.45 -7.44
N LEU A 11 -2.29 -4.22 -6.98
CA LEU A 11 -1.10 -3.65 -6.35
C LEU A 11 -0.30 -2.78 -7.32
N GLU A 12 -0.26 -3.16 -8.61
CA GLU A 12 0.38 -2.34 -9.64
C GLU A 12 -0.37 -1.01 -9.81
N GLU A 13 -1.70 -1.02 -9.79
CA GLU A 13 -2.48 0.20 -9.82
C GLU A 13 -2.14 1.09 -8.61
N GLN A 14 -2.03 0.50 -7.43
CA GLN A 14 -1.67 1.23 -6.22
C GLN A 14 -0.26 1.80 -6.32
N ARG A 15 0.70 1.02 -6.83
CA ARG A 15 2.07 1.48 -7.02
C ARG A 15 2.11 2.73 -7.91
N LEU A 16 1.34 2.73 -8.98
CA LEU A 16 1.31 3.86 -9.92
C LEU A 16 0.73 5.12 -9.29
N ARG A 17 -0.13 5.01 -8.30
CA ARG A 17 -0.63 6.19 -7.58
C ARG A 17 0.49 6.95 -6.88
N PHE A 18 1.54 6.27 -6.43
CA PHE A 18 2.70 6.92 -5.81
C PHE A 18 3.57 7.67 -6.82
N THR A 19 3.41 7.40 -8.10
CA THR A 19 4.14 8.11 -9.16
C THR A 19 3.41 9.34 -9.69
N ASP A 20 2.17 9.57 -9.23
CA ASP A 20 1.39 10.73 -9.64
C ASP A 20 2.14 12.03 -9.26
N PRO A 21 2.35 12.97 -10.21
CA PRO A 21 3.09 14.20 -9.92
C PRO A 21 2.56 15.01 -8.74
N ARG A 22 1.26 14.88 -8.43
CA ARG A 22 0.65 15.62 -7.31
C ARG A 22 1.18 15.18 -5.95
N VAL A 23 1.68 13.94 -5.84
CA VAL A 23 2.15 13.38 -4.56
C VAL A 23 3.56 12.81 -4.62
N ALA A 24 4.12 12.57 -5.81
CA ALA A 24 5.39 11.87 -5.95
C ALA A 24 6.52 12.54 -5.15
N LYS A 25 6.53 13.87 -5.07
CA LYS A 25 7.56 14.60 -4.34
C LYS A 25 7.53 14.32 -2.83
N GLU A 26 6.37 13.94 -2.30
CA GLU A 26 6.25 13.60 -0.87
C GLU A 26 7.05 12.34 -0.52
N PHE A 27 7.28 11.49 -1.51
CA PHE A 27 7.99 10.22 -1.36
C PHE A 27 9.41 10.26 -1.93
N SER A 28 9.88 11.44 -2.38
CA SER A 28 11.23 11.57 -2.89
C SER A 28 12.23 11.12 -1.82
N ARG A 29 13.29 10.43 -2.24
CA ARG A 29 14.33 9.89 -1.37
C ARG A 29 13.88 8.75 -0.44
N TRP A 30 12.67 8.23 -0.60
CA TRP A 30 12.26 7.06 0.16
C TRP A 30 13.06 5.84 -0.29
N ASN A 31 13.69 5.19 0.68
CA ASN A 31 14.33 3.89 0.52
C ASN A 31 13.70 2.99 1.57
N LYS A 32 12.46 2.57 1.30
CA LYS A 32 11.62 1.87 2.27
C LYS A 32 10.96 0.66 1.67
N THR A 33 10.61 -0.28 2.53
CA THR A 33 9.82 -1.45 2.16
C THR A 33 8.39 -1.26 2.65
N MET A 34 7.43 -1.51 1.76
CA MET A 34 6.00 -1.43 2.07
C MET A 34 5.39 -2.80 1.83
N GLN A 35 4.95 -3.43 2.90
CA GLN A 35 4.42 -4.78 2.85
C GLN A 35 2.91 -4.79 3.06
N TYR A 36 2.23 -5.62 2.27
CA TYR A 36 0.80 -5.86 2.37
C TYR A 36 0.58 -7.30 2.79
N HIS A 37 -0.18 -7.49 3.86
CA HIS A 37 -0.66 -8.79 4.29
C HIS A 37 -2.16 -8.85 4.08
N PHE A 38 -2.62 -9.77 3.21
CA PHE A 38 -4.05 -9.95 2.94
C PHE A 38 -4.57 -11.10 3.79
N THR A 39 -5.48 -10.75 4.73
CA THR A 39 -5.93 -11.69 5.75
C THR A 39 -6.81 -12.81 5.19
N ASP A 40 -7.51 -12.55 4.08
CA ASP A 40 -8.38 -13.55 3.46
C ASP A 40 -7.61 -14.60 2.65
N THR A 41 -6.47 -14.22 2.05
CA THR A 41 -5.64 -15.16 1.28
C THR A 41 -4.45 -15.68 2.06
N GLY A 42 -4.05 -14.98 3.13
CA GLY A 42 -2.86 -15.29 3.91
C GLY A 42 -1.55 -14.91 3.21
N GLU A 43 -1.63 -14.20 2.10
CA GLU A 43 -0.46 -13.88 1.28
C GLU A 43 0.16 -12.54 1.66
N TYR A 44 1.46 -12.41 1.38
CA TYR A 44 2.24 -11.19 1.58
C TYR A 44 2.78 -10.70 0.25
N TYR A 45 2.75 -9.39 0.07
CA TYR A 45 3.27 -8.71 -1.12
C TYR A 45 4.11 -7.51 -0.69
N LEU A 46 5.10 -7.18 -1.49
CA LEU A 46 6.05 -6.14 -1.14
C LEU A 46 6.22 -5.15 -2.29
N ILE A 47 6.22 -3.87 -1.95
CA ILE A 47 6.62 -2.79 -2.86
C ILE A 47 7.84 -2.11 -2.22
N ARG A 48 8.98 -2.15 -2.92
CA ARG A 48 10.19 -1.46 -2.49
C ARG A 48 10.26 -0.09 -3.13
N PHE A 49 10.59 0.90 -2.33
CA PHE A 49 10.89 2.24 -2.83
C PHE A 49 12.40 2.41 -2.86
N VAL A 50 12.94 2.79 -4.02
CA VAL A 50 14.37 3.05 -4.21
C VAL A 50 14.51 4.48 -4.69
N ASP A 51 15.11 5.34 -3.86
CA ASP A 51 15.26 6.77 -4.13
C ASP A 51 13.94 7.42 -4.56
N GLY A 52 12.87 7.08 -3.86
CA GLY A 52 11.53 7.60 -4.11
C GLY A 52 10.75 6.89 -5.20
N GLU A 53 11.36 5.94 -5.90
CA GLU A 53 10.73 5.22 -7.01
C GLU A 53 10.15 3.90 -6.53
N PRO A 54 8.82 3.72 -6.55
CA PRO A 54 8.22 2.44 -6.18
C PRO A 54 8.49 1.39 -7.25
N GLN A 55 9.04 0.27 -6.84
CA GLN A 55 9.34 -0.85 -7.73
C GLN A 55 8.10 -1.72 -7.93
N PRO A 56 8.03 -2.49 -9.01
CA PRO A 56 6.90 -3.41 -9.22
C PRO A 56 6.66 -4.31 -8.02
N PRO A 57 5.40 -4.59 -7.67
CA PRO A 57 5.10 -5.44 -6.51
C PRO A 57 5.57 -6.86 -6.74
N THR A 58 6.04 -7.49 -5.68
CA THR A 58 6.46 -8.88 -5.69
C THR A 58 5.73 -9.63 -4.59
N ARG A 59 5.49 -10.92 -4.80
CA ARG A 59 4.93 -11.78 -3.78
C ARG A 59 6.06 -12.28 -2.90
N GLU A 60 6.27 -11.61 -1.78
CA GLU A 60 7.31 -11.98 -0.81
C GLU A 60 6.98 -11.42 0.56
N GLN A 61 7.59 -11.99 1.58
CA GLN A 61 7.45 -11.55 2.96
C GLN A 61 8.81 -11.18 3.51
N VAL A 62 8.90 -10.01 4.14
CA VAL A 62 10.09 -9.59 4.88
C VAL A 62 9.72 -9.47 6.36
N GLU A 63 10.72 -9.65 7.22
CA GLU A 63 10.50 -9.73 8.66
C GLU A 63 10.19 -8.36 9.29
N LYS A 64 10.86 -7.33 8.81
CA LYS A 64 10.74 -5.98 9.39
C LYS A 64 10.55 -4.93 8.31
N PRO A 65 9.36 -4.90 7.69
CA PRO A 65 9.08 -3.84 6.71
C PRO A 65 9.01 -2.49 7.42
N ASP A 66 9.35 -1.43 6.70
CA ASP A 66 9.18 -0.07 7.21
C ASP A 66 7.71 0.27 7.37
N ILE A 67 6.89 -0.21 6.45
CA ILE A 67 5.46 0.02 6.43
C ILE A 67 4.76 -1.33 6.28
N GLN A 68 3.80 -1.61 7.16
CA GLN A 68 3.03 -2.84 7.13
C GLN A 68 1.55 -2.52 7.07
N TYR A 69 0.90 -2.93 5.99
CA TYR A 69 -0.56 -2.90 5.87
C TYR A 69 -1.11 -4.30 6.10
N THR A 70 -2.19 -4.39 6.86
CA THR A 70 -2.91 -5.65 7.07
C THR A 70 -4.38 -5.39 6.81
N MET A 71 -4.96 -6.09 5.85
CA MET A 71 -6.37 -5.94 5.46
C MET A 71 -6.81 -7.12 4.61
N ASP A 72 -8.12 -7.25 4.40
CA ASP A 72 -8.60 -8.21 3.42
C ASP A 72 -8.52 -7.61 2.01
N SER A 73 -8.57 -8.47 0.99
CA SER A 73 -8.43 -8.03 -0.40
C SER A 73 -9.58 -7.15 -0.87
N MET A 74 -10.79 -7.38 -0.39
CA MET A 74 -11.96 -6.55 -0.76
C MET A 74 -11.80 -5.12 -0.27
N THR A 75 -11.29 -4.93 0.95
CA THR A 75 -10.99 -3.60 1.47
C THR A 75 -9.94 -2.90 0.61
N PHE A 76 -8.89 -3.64 0.24
CA PHE A 76 -7.86 -3.09 -0.62
C PHE A 76 -8.42 -2.65 -1.98
N PHE A 77 -9.25 -3.47 -2.60
CA PHE A 77 -9.88 -3.11 -3.87
C PHE A 77 -10.73 -1.85 -3.73
N ALA A 78 -11.50 -1.74 -2.66
CA ALA A 78 -12.33 -0.55 -2.42
C ALA A 78 -11.48 0.71 -2.30
N ILE A 79 -10.33 0.62 -1.63
CA ILE A 79 -9.40 1.75 -1.50
C ILE A 79 -8.82 2.14 -2.86
N VAL A 80 -8.33 1.19 -3.63
CA VAL A 80 -7.71 1.46 -4.93
C VAL A 80 -8.73 2.01 -5.92
N ARG A 81 -9.97 1.52 -5.86
CA ARG A 81 -11.07 2.00 -6.70
C ARG A 81 -11.71 3.29 -6.18
N ARG A 82 -11.21 3.82 -5.10
CA ARG A 82 -11.68 5.08 -4.49
C ARG A 82 -13.12 5.03 -3.98
N GLU A 83 -13.60 3.85 -3.63
CA GLU A 83 -14.90 3.69 -2.97
C GLU A 83 -14.83 4.08 -1.49
N ILE A 84 -13.62 4.01 -0.92
CA ILE A 84 -13.33 4.42 0.46
C ILE A 84 -11.87 4.89 0.49
N THR A 85 -11.57 5.89 1.33
CA THR A 85 -10.18 6.30 1.52
C THR A 85 -9.46 5.35 2.47
N GLY A 86 -8.13 5.31 2.38
CA GLY A 86 -7.33 4.52 3.32
C GLY A 86 -7.55 4.96 4.75
N LEU A 87 -7.65 6.29 4.99
CA LEU A 87 -7.90 6.84 6.32
C LEU A 87 -9.25 6.36 6.86
N ARG A 88 -10.30 6.41 6.03
CA ARG A 88 -11.64 5.97 6.44
C ARG A 88 -11.64 4.48 6.80
N ALA A 89 -11.02 3.66 5.95
CA ALA A 89 -10.90 2.22 6.21
C ALA A 89 -10.14 1.97 7.52
N TYR A 90 -9.09 2.74 7.78
CA TYR A 90 -8.34 2.67 9.03
C TYR A 90 -9.23 3.03 10.23
N GLN A 91 -10.00 4.12 10.12
CA GLN A 91 -10.92 4.54 11.19
C GLN A 91 -12.00 3.50 11.46
N GLN A 92 -12.43 2.78 10.44
CA GLN A 92 -13.40 1.70 10.57
C GLN A 92 -12.78 0.37 11.01
N LYS A 93 -11.49 0.37 11.32
CA LYS A 93 -10.74 -0.82 11.74
C LYS A 93 -10.68 -1.93 10.68
N ARG A 94 -10.86 -1.56 9.41
CA ARG A 94 -10.72 -2.49 8.28
C ARG A 94 -9.27 -2.64 7.83
N VAL A 95 -8.42 -1.68 8.17
CA VAL A 95 -7.00 -1.69 7.85
C VAL A 95 -6.19 -1.50 9.12
N LYS A 96 -5.14 -2.29 9.29
CA LYS A 96 -4.12 -2.04 10.28
C LYS A 96 -2.90 -1.49 9.55
N LEU A 97 -2.34 -0.41 10.07
CA LEU A 97 -1.15 0.21 9.50
C LEU A 97 -0.10 0.35 10.58
N LYS A 98 1.07 -0.22 10.32
CA LYS A 98 2.23 -0.08 11.20
C LYS A 98 3.31 0.65 10.42
N ALA A 99 3.65 1.85 10.87
CA ALA A 99 4.66 2.71 10.25
C ALA A 99 5.03 3.82 11.24
N SER A 100 6.08 4.57 10.95
CA SER A 100 6.40 5.77 11.73
C SER A 100 5.31 6.83 11.51
N ILE A 101 5.15 7.73 12.47
CA ILE A 101 4.15 8.80 12.36
C ILE A 101 4.42 9.69 11.12
N PRO A 102 5.67 10.12 10.84
CA PRO A 102 5.92 10.88 9.61
C PRO A 102 5.52 10.12 8.35
N ASP A 103 5.77 8.82 8.30
CA ASP A 103 5.38 8.01 7.13
C ASP A 103 3.86 7.89 7.00
N MET A 104 3.15 7.71 8.12
CA MET A 104 1.68 7.70 8.11
C MET A 104 1.11 8.99 7.55
N MET A 105 1.68 10.14 7.92
CA MET A 105 1.23 11.44 7.42
C MET A 105 1.45 11.58 5.93
N LYS A 106 2.58 11.09 5.42
CA LYS A 106 2.84 11.11 3.98
C LYS A 106 1.88 10.19 3.23
N LEU A 107 1.61 9.02 3.77
CA LEU A 107 0.71 8.04 3.13
C LEU A 107 -0.71 8.59 2.99
N GLN A 108 -1.16 9.46 3.90
CA GLN A 108 -2.48 10.08 3.80
C GLN A 108 -2.63 10.96 2.54
N LYS A 109 -1.52 11.43 1.96
CA LYS A 109 -1.57 12.24 0.74
C LYS A 109 -2.15 11.46 -0.44
N ILE A 110 -1.96 10.15 -0.45
CA ILE A 110 -2.50 9.28 -1.51
C ILE A 110 -4.03 9.31 -1.52
N ASP A 111 -4.67 9.47 -0.37
CA ASP A 111 -6.13 9.50 -0.27
C ASP A 111 -6.77 10.70 -1.00
N LYS A 112 -5.97 11.71 -1.31
CA LYS A 112 -6.45 12.93 -1.98
C LYS A 112 -6.40 12.85 -3.51
N LEU A 113 -5.93 11.75 -4.05
CA LEU A 113 -5.82 11.57 -5.50
C LEU A 113 -7.17 11.25 -6.17
#